data_0dd70a2b369ca99480d3b2721a5e34b5
#
_entry.id   0dd70a2b369ca99480d3b2721a5e34b5
#
_cell.length_a   1.000
_cell.length_b   1.000
_cell.length_c   1.000
_cell.angle_alpha   90.00
_cell.angle_beta   90.00
_cell.angle_gamma   90.00
#
_symmetry.space_group_name_H-M   'P 1'
#
loop_
_entity.id
_entity.type
_entity.pdbx_description
1 polymer ?
#
loop_
_entity_poly.entity_id
_entity_poly.type
_entity_poly.pdbx_seq_one_letter_code
_entity_poly.pdbx_strand_id
1 'polypeptide(L)'
;MDDPVPVRRALIGCLTIALLVAGLLVLIRPALFTLAPPRDDASLVVAAASELGDVPIRREVILSRSRGWAGEVEAGDGRVQHTLLISPSTLGGVAAVNAASPDREGCAVRVAGDRLEDCEGRTWTFDGHPIDGAGPPLERFPVTDEEGALVVDMTRLAGD
;
A
#
# COMPACT_ATOMS: atom_id res chain seq x y z
N MET A 1 1.75 -55.14 -43.68
CA MET A 1 2.84 -54.12 -43.64
C MET A 1 2.17 -52.80 -43.37
N ASP A 2 2.02 -52.50 -42.12
CA ASP A 2 1.29 -51.29 -41.70
C ASP A 2 2.23 -50.10 -41.69
N ASP A 3 1.85 -49.09 -42.45
CA ASP A 3 2.64 -47.90 -42.68
C ASP A 3 2.69 -47.02 -41.39
N PRO A 4 3.85 -46.81 -40.77
CA PRO A 4 3.96 -46.00 -39.53
C PRO A 4 3.88 -44.48 -39.77
N VAL A 5 3.57 -44.06 -41.01
CA VAL A 5 3.58 -42.65 -41.46
C VAL A 5 2.49 -41.77 -40.84
N PRO A 6 1.24 -42.26 -40.52
CA PRO A 6 0.21 -41.33 -40.01
C PRO A 6 0.44 -40.88 -38.56
N VAL A 7 1.01 -41.75 -37.71
CA VAL A 7 1.24 -41.43 -36.29
C VAL A 7 2.28 -40.32 -36.10
N ARG A 8 3.36 -40.36 -36.88
CA ARG A 8 4.44 -39.35 -36.82
C ARG A 8 3.97 -37.98 -37.29
N ARG A 9 3.10 -37.94 -38.30
CA ARG A 9 2.51 -36.64 -38.76
C ARG A 9 1.53 -36.08 -37.75
N ALA A 10 0.73 -36.91 -37.10
CA ALA A 10 -0.18 -36.49 -36.05
C ALA A 10 0.56 -35.94 -34.80
N LEU A 11 1.66 -36.59 -34.39
CA LEU A 11 2.51 -36.14 -33.29
C LEU A 11 3.17 -34.79 -33.59
N ILE A 12 3.69 -34.60 -34.81
CA ILE A 12 4.29 -33.33 -35.21
C ILE A 12 3.24 -32.23 -35.22
N GLY A 13 2.02 -32.52 -35.72
CA GLY A 13 0.91 -31.54 -35.70
C GLY A 13 0.48 -31.12 -34.28
N CYS A 14 0.37 -32.07 -33.37
CA CYS A 14 0.05 -31.76 -31.96
C CYS A 14 1.15 -30.94 -31.29
N LEU A 15 2.42 -31.23 -31.56
CA LEU A 15 3.55 -30.49 -30.97
C LEU A 15 3.61 -29.05 -31.47
N THR A 16 3.36 -28.82 -32.76
CA THR A 16 3.31 -27.46 -33.34
C THR A 16 2.16 -26.64 -32.78
N ILE A 17 0.99 -27.23 -32.62
CA ILE A 17 -0.16 -26.53 -32.01
C ILE A 17 0.13 -26.23 -30.56
N ALA A 18 0.69 -27.14 -29.78
CA ALA A 18 1.06 -26.90 -28.40
C ALA A 18 2.09 -25.73 -28.24
N LEU A 19 3.09 -25.70 -29.12
CA LEU A 19 4.09 -24.60 -29.14
C LEU A 19 3.48 -23.24 -29.53
N LEU A 20 2.55 -23.23 -30.49
CA LEU A 20 1.85 -22.02 -30.90
C LEU A 20 0.97 -21.50 -29.77
N VAL A 21 0.24 -22.36 -29.07
CA VAL A 21 -0.59 -21.96 -27.90
C VAL A 21 0.28 -21.46 -26.76
N ALA A 22 1.39 -22.13 -26.45
CA ALA A 22 2.32 -21.70 -25.42
C ALA A 22 2.96 -20.35 -25.78
N GLY A 23 3.38 -20.16 -27.04
CA GLY A 23 3.91 -18.89 -27.52
C GLY A 23 2.88 -17.75 -27.44
N LEU A 24 1.64 -18.04 -27.82
CA LEU A 24 0.54 -17.08 -27.73
C LEU A 24 0.25 -16.68 -26.26
N LEU A 25 0.24 -17.65 -25.34
CA LEU A 25 0.06 -17.38 -23.91
C LEU A 25 1.18 -16.52 -23.33
N VAL A 26 2.43 -16.72 -23.75
CA VAL A 26 3.57 -15.87 -23.33
C VAL A 26 3.44 -14.47 -23.86
N LEU A 27 2.96 -14.28 -25.10
CA LEU A 27 2.76 -12.97 -25.70
C LEU A 27 1.55 -12.21 -25.11
N ILE A 28 0.49 -12.93 -24.73
CA ILE A 28 -0.72 -12.32 -24.16
C ILE A 28 -0.52 -11.99 -22.67
N ARG A 29 0.37 -12.68 -21.98
CA ARG A 29 0.64 -12.46 -20.56
C ARG A 29 0.90 -11.00 -20.20
N PRO A 30 1.82 -10.24 -20.84
CA PRO A 30 2.02 -8.82 -20.55
C PRO A 30 0.76 -7.98 -20.86
N ALA A 31 0.01 -8.31 -21.92
CA ALA A 31 -1.21 -7.60 -22.24
C ALA A 31 -2.33 -7.83 -21.21
N LEU A 32 -2.43 -9.03 -20.63
CA LEU A 32 -3.37 -9.30 -19.54
C LEU A 32 -3.00 -8.57 -18.25
N PHE A 33 -1.71 -8.35 -17.97
CA PHE A 33 -1.28 -7.55 -16.83
C PHE A 33 -1.55 -6.06 -17.03
N THR A 34 -1.51 -5.55 -18.26
CA THR A 34 -1.86 -4.15 -18.57
C THR A 34 -3.37 -3.91 -18.62
N LEU A 35 -4.16 -4.97 -18.83
CA LEU A 35 -5.63 -4.94 -18.78
C LEU A 35 -6.19 -5.30 -17.40
N ALA A 36 -5.34 -5.72 -16.44
CA ALA A 36 -5.77 -5.81 -15.06
C ALA A 36 -6.29 -4.41 -14.67
N PRO A 37 -7.52 -4.30 -14.12
CA PRO A 37 -7.99 -3.03 -13.61
C PRO A 37 -6.90 -2.47 -12.68
N PRO A 38 -6.64 -1.16 -12.71
CA PRO A 38 -5.73 -0.57 -11.76
C PRO A 38 -6.18 -1.10 -10.39
N ARG A 39 -5.24 -1.76 -9.69
CA ARG A 39 -5.51 -2.16 -8.30
C ARG A 39 -6.02 -0.89 -7.67
N ASP A 40 -7.25 -0.95 -7.14
CA ASP A 40 -7.73 0.13 -6.32
C ASP A 40 -6.62 0.41 -5.32
N ASP A 41 -6.09 1.63 -5.30
CA ASP A 41 -5.08 2.08 -4.32
C ASP A 41 -5.67 2.06 -2.89
N ALA A 42 -6.76 1.34 -2.76
CA ALA A 42 -7.58 1.19 -1.58
C ALA A 42 -6.81 0.52 -0.45
N SER A 43 -5.99 -0.49 -0.78
CA SER A 43 -5.28 -1.28 0.22
C SER A 43 -3.82 -1.43 -0.21
N LEU A 44 -2.93 -0.89 0.61
CA LEU A 44 -1.49 -0.86 0.33
C LEU A 44 -0.74 -1.70 1.37
N VAL A 45 0.10 -2.63 0.90
CA VAL A 45 1.07 -3.28 1.76
C VAL A 45 2.16 -2.27 2.10
N VAL A 46 2.30 -1.93 3.37
CA VAL A 46 3.21 -0.88 3.83
C VAL A 46 4.43 -1.41 4.57
N ALA A 47 4.34 -2.57 5.21
CA ALA A 47 5.44 -3.18 5.94
C ALA A 47 5.16 -4.68 6.19
N ALA A 48 6.19 -5.43 6.59
CA ALA A 48 5.97 -6.71 7.24
C ALA A 48 5.72 -6.50 8.74
N ALA A 49 4.85 -7.31 9.34
CA ALA A 49 4.58 -7.23 10.78
C ALA A 49 5.85 -7.42 11.64
N SER A 50 6.81 -8.20 11.14
CA SER A 50 8.11 -8.41 11.77
C SER A 50 9.04 -7.19 11.75
N GLU A 51 8.74 -6.17 10.95
CA GLU A 51 9.50 -4.91 10.91
C GLU A 51 9.08 -3.94 12.03
N LEU A 52 7.92 -4.17 12.66
CA LEU A 52 7.45 -3.32 13.73
C LEU A 52 8.29 -3.51 14.99
N GLY A 53 8.85 -2.38 15.45
CA GLY A 53 9.53 -2.26 16.75
C GLY A 53 8.76 -1.31 17.66
N ASP A 54 9.41 -0.89 18.75
CA ASP A 54 8.85 0.09 19.70
C ASP A 54 8.78 1.51 19.12
N VAL A 55 9.49 1.77 18.03
CA VAL A 55 9.53 3.08 17.36
C VAL A 55 8.74 3.00 16.06
N PRO A 56 7.88 3.99 15.76
CA PRO A 56 7.13 4.04 14.52
C PRO A 56 8.05 3.99 13.29
N ILE A 57 7.67 3.18 12.30
CA ILE A 57 8.32 3.17 11.00
C ILE A 57 7.64 4.17 10.07
N ARG A 58 8.46 4.90 9.32
CA ARG A 58 7.98 5.85 8.32
C ARG A 58 7.88 5.16 6.97
N ARG A 59 6.75 5.33 6.28
CA ARG A 59 6.52 4.82 4.93
C ARG A 59 5.92 5.91 4.04
N GLU A 60 6.42 5.99 2.83
CA GLU A 60 5.85 6.84 1.79
C GLU A 60 5.00 5.99 0.87
N VAL A 61 3.78 6.44 0.63
CA VAL A 61 2.80 5.77 -0.22
C VAL A 61 2.37 6.72 -1.33
N ILE A 62 2.14 6.18 -2.53
CA ILE A 62 1.70 6.96 -3.69
C ILE A 62 0.31 6.49 -4.07
N LEU A 63 -0.64 7.41 -4.07
CA LEU A 63 -2.02 7.19 -4.49
C LEU A 63 -2.24 7.70 -5.92
N SER A 64 -3.14 7.08 -6.64
CA SER A 64 -3.50 7.45 -8.01
C SER A 64 -4.20 8.81 -8.09
N ARG A 65 -4.76 9.30 -6.98
CA ARG A 65 -5.48 10.57 -6.89
C ARG A 65 -5.49 11.12 -5.48
N SER A 66 -5.67 12.43 -5.38
CA SER A 66 -5.91 13.13 -4.11
C SER A 66 -7.18 12.62 -3.42
N ARG A 67 -7.11 12.53 -2.10
CA ARG A 67 -8.24 12.24 -1.20
C ARG A 67 -8.59 13.45 -0.33
N GLY A 68 -7.80 14.53 -0.43
CA GLY A 68 -7.95 15.75 0.37
C GLY A 68 -7.44 15.60 1.80
N TRP A 69 -6.58 14.61 2.06
CA TRP A 69 -5.99 14.43 3.38
C TRP A 69 -4.82 15.38 3.62
N ALA A 70 -4.51 15.61 4.89
CA ALA A 70 -3.40 16.45 5.26
C ALA A 70 -2.07 15.95 4.67
N GLY A 71 -1.21 16.89 4.28
CA GLY A 71 0.15 16.58 3.81
C GLY A 71 0.25 15.87 2.48
N GLU A 72 -0.80 15.87 1.66
CA GLU A 72 -0.70 15.41 0.28
C GLU A 72 0.32 16.24 -0.50
N VAL A 73 1.25 15.57 -1.15
CA VAL A 73 2.24 16.19 -2.03
C VAL A 73 2.05 15.64 -3.44
N GLU A 74 1.94 16.53 -4.42
CA GLU A 74 1.81 16.12 -5.80
C GLU A 74 3.06 15.35 -6.27
N ALA A 75 2.87 14.10 -6.68
CA ALA A 75 3.94 13.21 -7.15
C ALA A 75 4.07 13.17 -8.69
N GLY A 76 3.34 14.07 -9.40
CA GLY A 76 3.22 14.10 -10.84
C GLY A 76 2.15 13.16 -11.40
N ASP A 77 1.73 13.43 -12.62
CA ASP A 77 0.69 12.66 -13.34
C ASP A 77 -0.65 12.55 -12.60
N GLY A 78 -0.99 13.52 -11.75
CA GLY A 78 -2.20 13.52 -10.92
C GLY A 78 -2.15 12.57 -9.73
N ARG A 79 -0.99 11.94 -9.48
CA ARG A 79 -0.74 11.12 -8.29
C ARG A 79 -0.33 11.99 -7.12
N VAL A 80 -0.61 11.51 -5.93
CA VAL A 80 -0.22 12.17 -4.69
C VAL A 80 0.57 11.23 -3.79
N GLN A 81 1.54 11.81 -3.10
CA GLN A 81 2.36 11.11 -2.12
C GLN A 81 1.89 11.46 -0.72
N HIS A 82 1.75 10.42 0.11
CA HIS A 82 1.52 10.54 1.55
C HIS A 82 2.67 9.93 2.33
N THR A 83 2.89 10.43 3.51
CA THR A 83 3.78 9.80 4.48
C THR A 83 2.97 9.25 5.64
N LEU A 84 3.16 7.99 5.95
CA LEU A 84 2.53 7.30 7.07
C LEU A 84 3.57 6.99 8.15
N LEU A 85 3.14 7.06 9.41
CA LEU A 85 3.84 6.51 10.57
C LEU A 85 3.07 5.29 11.06
N ILE A 86 3.75 4.16 11.14
CA ILE A 86 3.15 2.87 11.47
C ILE A 86 3.81 2.35 12.73
N SER A 87 3.01 2.03 13.73
CA SER A 87 3.49 1.62 15.06
C SER A 87 2.56 0.59 15.69
N PRO A 88 3.03 -0.18 16.68
CA PRO A 88 2.14 -0.90 17.56
C PRO A 88 1.17 0.07 18.25
N SER A 89 -0.11 -0.29 18.28
CA SER A 89 -1.15 0.51 18.94
C SER A 89 -1.21 0.21 20.43
N THR A 90 -1.40 1.23 21.24
CA THR A 90 -1.64 1.08 22.70
C THR A 90 -2.96 0.39 23.00
N LEU A 91 -3.89 0.40 22.04
CA LEU A 91 -5.19 -0.27 22.14
C LEU A 91 -5.16 -1.72 21.63
N GLY A 92 -4.00 -2.19 21.19
CA GLY A 92 -3.78 -3.48 20.55
C GLY A 92 -3.81 -3.41 19.03
N GLY A 93 -3.00 -4.27 18.38
CA GLY A 93 -2.83 -4.27 16.94
C GLY A 93 -1.85 -3.21 16.45
N VAL A 94 -2.11 -2.64 15.28
CA VAL A 94 -1.23 -1.68 14.60
C VAL A 94 -1.99 -0.41 14.27
N ALA A 95 -1.35 0.73 14.49
CA ALA A 95 -1.83 2.04 14.08
C ALA A 95 -1.05 2.53 12.86
N ALA A 96 -1.75 3.10 11.88
CA ALA A 96 -1.17 3.87 10.81
C ALA A 96 -1.75 5.29 10.87
N VAL A 97 -0.89 6.28 11.06
CA VAL A 97 -1.28 7.68 11.15
C VAL A 97 -0.62 8.50 10.06
N ASN A 98 -1.28 9.54 9.62
CA ASN A 98 -0.71 10.49 8.68
C ASN A 98 0.43 11.27 9.33
N ALA A 99 1.57 11.38 8.68
CA ALA A 99 2.72 12.14 9.16
C ALA A 99 2.63 13.63 8.81
N ALA A 100 1.42 14.17 8.78
CA ALA A 100 1.15 15.59 8.55
C ALA A 100 0.18 16.11 9.58
N SER A 101 0.37 17.37 9.97
CA SER A 101 -0.53 18.06 10.88
C SER A 101 -1.87 18.33 10.19
N PRO A 102 -3.03 17.98 10.81
CA PRO A 102 -4.32 18.00 10.14
C PRO A 102 -4.84 19.41 9.82
N ASP A 103 -4.34 20.44 10.50
CA ASP A 103 -4.79 21.84 10.39
C ASP A 103 -3.66 22.81 10.00
N ARG A 104 -2.49 22.28 9.61
CA ARG A 104 -1.32 23.07 9.22
C ARG A 104 -0.69 22.53 7.96
N GLU A 105 -0.94 23.20 6.85
CA GLU A 105 -0.34 22.84 5.57
C GLU A 105 1.20 22.91 5.65
N GLY A 106 1.85 21.89 5.11
CA GLY A 106 3.31 21.79 5.07
C GLY A 106 3.98 21.46 6.40
N CYS A 107 3.22 21.28 7.49
CA CYS A 107 3.75 20.94 8.80
C CYS A 107 3.82 19.42 8.98
N ALA A 108 4.99 18.86 8.81
CA ALA A 108 5.23 17.42 8.97
C ALA A 108 5.26 17.02 10.45
N VAL A 109 4.69 15.85 10.72
CA VAL A 109 4.76 15.19 12.03
C VAL A 109 5.93 14.21 12.03
N ARG A 110 6.69 14.20 13.11
CA ARG A 110 7.89 13.36 13.31
C ARG A 110 7.84 12.63 14.64
N VAL A 111 8.64 11.58 14.75
CA VAL A 111 8.85 10.87 16.01
C VAL A 111 9.79 11.69 16.89
N ALA A 112 9.39 11.98 18.11
CA ALA A 112 10.13 12.73 19.12
C ALA A 112 10.11 11.95 20.45
N GLY A 113 11.06 11.03 20.60
CA GLY A 113 11.13 10.13 21.75
C GLY A 113 9.95 9.13 21.76
N ASP A 114 9.09 9.23 22.76
CA ASP A 114 7.93 8.36 22.99
C ASP A 114 6.61 8.91 22.44
N ARG A 115 6.69 9.95 21.61
CA ARG A 115 5.52 10.66 21.06
C ARG A 115 5.76 11.13 19.63
N LEU A 116 4.69 11.61 19.01
CA LEU A 116 4.74 12.32 17.74
C LEU A 116 4.72 13.83 18.02
N GLU A 117 5.44 14.61 17.21
CA GLU A 117 5.55 16.06 17.34
C GLU A 117 5.52 16.72 15.98
N ASP A 118 4.81 17.83 15.84
CA ASP A 118 4.80 18.64 14.63
C ASP A 118 5.77 19.82 14.69
N CYS A 119 5.75 20.66 13.64
CA CYS A 119 6.62 21.82 13.50
C CYS A 119 6.35 22.94 14.53
N GLU A 120 5.19 22.93 15.20
CA GLU A 120 4.80 23.91 16.23
C GLU A 120 4.97 23.36 17.66
N GLY A 121 5.47 22.12 17.80
CA GLY A 121 5.66 21.47 19.09
C GLY A 121 4.39 20.85 19.67
N ARG A 122 3.32 20.73 18.91
CA ARG A 122 2.14 19.96 19.32
C ARG A 122 2.47 18.49 19.31
N THR A 123 1.89 17.75 20.24
CA THR A 123 2.26 16.37 20.48
C THR A 123 1.07 15.43 20.44
N TRP A 124 1.31 14.21 19.94
CA TRP A 124 0.34 13.12 19.87
C TRP A 124 0.99 11.81 20.32
N THR A 125 0.15 10.90 20.77
CA THR A 125 0.56 9.50 20.95
C THR A 125 0.85 8.87 19.60
N PHE A 126 1.47 7.69 19.59
CA PHE A 126 1.69 6.92 18.35
C PHE A 126 0.39 6.48 17.67
N ASP A 127 -0.73 6.45 18.41
CA ASP A 127 -2.07 6.21 17.88
C ASP A 127 -2.72 7.48 17.29
N GLY A 128 -2.01 8.61 17.26
CA GLY A 128 -2.50 9.88 16.72
C GLY A 128 -3.45 10.66 17.63
N HIS A 129 -3.62 10.25 18.90
CA HIS A 129 -4.41 11.01 19.86
C HIS A 129 -3.61 12.18 20.41
N PRO A 130 -4.17 13.41 20.45
CA PRO A 130 -3.45 14.56 20.99
C PRO A 130 -3.11 14.36 22.46
N ILE A 131 -1.88 14.69 22.83
CA ILE A 131 -1.44 14.79 24.21
C ILE A 131 -1.75 16.21 24.67
N ASP A 132 -2.23 16.38 25.90
CA ASP A 132 -2.59 17.68 26.49
C ASP A 132 -3.79 18.42 25.84
N GLY A 133 -4.56 17.75 25.01
CA GLY A 133 -5.77 18.30 24.40
C GLY A 133 -5.54 19.42 23.38
N ALA A 134 -4.31 19.60 22.92
CA ALA A 134 -3.90 20.70 22.07
C ALA A 134 -4.06 20.39 20.57
N GLY A 135 -5.29 20.27 20.07
CA GLY A 135 -5.54 20.18 18.65
C GLY A 135 -6.35 18.96 18.22
N PRO A 136 -6.65 18.84 16.93
CA PRO A 136 -7.35 17.68 16.39
C PRO A 136 -6.46 16.44 16.43
N PRO A 137 -7.05 15.22 16.46
CA PRO A 137 -6.31 13.99 16.29
C PRO A 137 -5.68 13.92 14.89
N LEU A 138 -4.58 13.18 14.77
CA LEU A 138 -4.02 12.86 13.46
C LEU A 138 -4.99 11.95 12.68
N GLU A 139 -5.01 12.10 11.37
CA GLU A 139 -5.74 11.20 10.49
C GLU A 139 -5.18 9.77 10.63
N ARG A 140 -6.07 8.82 10.85
CA ARG A 140 -5.74 7.42 11.10
C ARG A 140 -6.36 6.55 10.00
N PHE A 141 -5.64 5.53 9.62
CA PHE A 141 -6.08 4.58 8.60
C PHE A 141 -6.24 3.19 9.18
N PRO A 142 -7.27 2.43 8.77
CA PRO A 142 -7.42 1.04 9.19
C PRO A 142 -6.23 0.20 8.71
N VAL A 143 -5.73 -0.65 9.59
CA VAL A 143 -4.65 -1.59 9.30
C VAL A 143 -5.13 -3.00 9.55
N THR A 144 -4.86 -3.90 8.61
CA THR A 144 -5.07 -5.34 8.75
C THR A 144 -3.74 -6.06 8.62
N ASP A 145 -3.57 -7.15 9.38
CA ASP A 145 -2.45 -8.09 9.20
C ASP A 145 -2.95 -9.22 8.29
N GLU A 146 -2.37 -9.31 7.12
CA GLU A 146 -2.65 -10.35 6.14
C GLU A 146 -1.40 -11.22 5.99
N GLU A 147 -1.41 -12.36 6.67
CA GLU A 147 -0.31 -13.34 6.62
C GLU A 147 1.08 -12.75 6.96
N GLY A 148 1.12 -11.80 7.90
CA GLY A 148 2.33 -11.11 8.32
C GLY A 148 2.69 -9.88 7.48
N ALA A 149 1.86 -9.51 6.51
CA ALA A 149 1.95 -8.25 5.79
C ALA A 149 0.95 -7.22 6.36
N LEU A 150 1.42 -6.05 6.68
CA LEU A 150 0.57 -4.95 7.14
C LEU A 150 -0.02 -4.22 5.95
N VAL A 151 -1.34 -4.30 5.84
CA VAL A 151 -2.12 -3.68 4.77
C VAL A 151 -2.89 -2.51 5.35
N VAL A 152 -2.68 -1.32 4.79
CA VAL A 152 -3.38 -0.09 5.17
C VAL A 152 -4.48 0.21 4.16
N ASP A 153 -5.71 0.39 4.66
CA ASP A 153 -6.84 0.84 3.86
C ASP A 153 -6.82 2.38 3.75
N MET A 154 -6.41 2.87 2.58
CA MET A 154 -6.33 4.30 2.27
C MET A 154 -7.63 4.84 1.64
N THR A 155 -8.77 4.17 1.78
CA THR A 155 -10.06 4.67 1.27
C THR A 155 -10.85 5.46 2.28
N ARG A 156 -10.62 5.26 3.56
CA ARG A 156 -11.36 5.83 4.68
C ARG A 156 -10.44 6.07 5.88
N LEU A 157 -10.88 6.91 6.77
CA LEU A 157 -10.24 7.08 8.08
C LEU A 157 -10.72 6.00 9.06
N ALA A 158 -9.88 5.65 10.02
CA ALA A 158 -10.25 4.73 11.07
C ALA A 158 -11.21 5.44 12.05
N GLY A 159 -12.42 4.86 12.20
CA GLY A 159 -13.45 5.41 13.09
C GLY A 159 -14.63 6.06 12.39
N ASP A 160 -14.62 6.08 11.04
CA ASP A 160 -15.78 6.47 10.23
C ASP A 160 -16.73 5.29 9.95
#